data_3b27a659432539124d3a9122c31ba44e
#
_entry.id   3b27a659432539124d3a9122c31ba44e
#
_cell.length_a   1.000
_cell.length_b   1.000
_cell.length_c   1.000
_cell.angle_alpha   90.00
_cell.angle_beta   90.00
_cell.angle_gamma   90.00
#
_symmetry.space_group_name_H-M   'P 1'
#
loop_
_entity.id
_entity.type
_entity.pdbx_description
1 polymer ?
#
loop_
_entity_poly.entity_id
_entity_poly.type
_entity_poly.pdbx_seq_one_letter_code
_entity_poly.pdbx_strand_id
1 'polypeptide(L)'
;MNKSFLKFITDFGPLLIFFTIYYKSGNNLSAAFPPLIISTLIAVAIMYFVEKKIPYVPLIGAVVISLFGGLTLYFNNPIFIYMKPTIVNLIFAAILLVSKSFFNKNFLKLFLQTAFQLNEEGWGKLNSRWAYFFIFLALLNEVVWRTQPEATWVNFKVWGMLPITIIFTAMQLPLINRYKL
;
A
#
# COMPACT_ATOMS: atom_id res chain seq x y z
N MET A 1 -11.07 22.92 18.91
CA MET A 1 -9.82 22.14 18.70
C MET A 1 -9.25 22.49 17.34
N ASN A 2 -7.96 22.80 17.24
CA ASN A 2 -7.32 23.20 15.99
C ASN A 2 -7.35 22.01 15.01
N LYS A 3 -7.90 22.19 13.79
CA LYS A 3 -8.03 21.14 12.78
C LYS A 3 -6.69 20.49 12.43
N SER A 4 -5.61 21.27 12.42
CA SER A 4 -4.25 20.75 12.17
C SER A 4 -3.76 19.85 13.29
N PHE A 5 -4.07 20.17 14.54
CA PHE A 5 -3.72 19.34 15.69
C PHE A 5 -4.51 18.04 15.73
N LEU A 6 -5.82 18.10 15.41
CA LEU A 6 -6.64 16.89 15.30
C LEU A 6 -6.10 15.96 14.21
N LYS A 7 -5.77 16.52 13.04
CA LYS A 7 -5.18 15.76 11.94
C LYS A 7 -3.87 15.10 12.35
N PHE A 8 -3.00 15.82 13.04
CA PHE A 8 -1.76 15.26 13.57
C PHE A 8 -2.01 14.06 14.50
N ILE A 9 -2.97 14.20 15.43
CA ILE A 9 -3.31 13.09 16.37
C ILE A 9 -3.90 11.90 15.61
N THR A 10 -4.76 12.11 14.63
CA THR A 10 -5.36 11.02 13.85
C THR A 10 -4.36 10.33 12.93
N ASP A 11 -3.36 11.05 12.42
CA ASP A 11 -2.34 10.49 11.54
C ASP A 11 -1.27 9.72 12.34
N PHE A 12 -0.84 10.23 13.48
CA PHE A 12 0.26 9.66 14.27
C PHE A 12 -0.18 8.85 15.50
N GLY A 13 -1.37 9.12 16.03
CA GLY A 13 -1.89 8.44 17.23
C GLY A 13 -1.90 6.91 17.11
N PRO A 14 -2.41 6.33 16.02
CA PRO A 14 -2.38 4.87 15.82
C PRO A 14 -0.96 4.28 15.85
N LEU A 15 0.02 4.97 15.27
CA LEU A 15 1.42 4.54 15.30
C LEU A 15 2.02 4.60 16.71
N LEU A 16 1.70 5.62 17.48
CA LEU A 16 2.15 5.72 18.87
C LEU A 16 1.57 4.59 19.73
N ILE A 17 0.29 4.27 19.55
CA ILE A 17 -0.36 3.14 20.22
C ILE A 17 0.32 1.83 19.84
N PHE A 18 0.56 1.61 18.54
CA PHE A 18 1.24 0.43 18.03
C PHE A 18 2.62 0.26 18.68
N PHE A 19 3.49 1.26 18.61
CA PHE A 19 4.84 1.17 19.17
C PHE A 19 4.83 0.98 20.69
N THR A 20 3.93 1.67 21.39
CA THR A 20 3.80 1.53 22.84
C THR A 20 3.47 0.08 23.24
N ILE A 21 2.52 -0.52 22.54
CA ILE A 21 2.10 -1.91 22.83
C ILE A 21 3.16 -2.89 22.36
N TYR A 22 3.75 -2.67 21.19
CA TYR A 22 4.82 -3.49 20.64
C TYR A 22 5.99 -3.62 21.62
N TYR A 23 6.49 -2.49 22.14
CA TYR A 23 7.60 -2.52 23.11
C TYR A 23 7.19 -3.09 24.46
N LYS A 24 5.98 -2.79 24.97
CA LYS A 24 5.49 -3.33 26.24
C LYS A 24 5.22 -4.83 26.20
N SER A 25 4.89 -5.38 25.05
CA SER A 25 4.62 -6.82 24.86
C SER A 25 5.86 -7.64 24.51
N GLY A 26 7.07 -7.10 24.69
CA GLY A 26 8.31 -7.79 24.35
C GLY A 26 8.51 -8.01 22.86
N ASN A 27 8.22 -6.97 22.05
CA ASN A 27 8.30 -6.99 20.59
C ASN A 27 7.31 -7.95 19.91
N ASN A 28 6.16 -8.17 20.53
CA ASN A 28 5.12 -9.05 19.98
C ASN A 28 4.21 -8.30 19.00
N LEU A 29 4.38 -8.57 17.69
CA LEU A 29 3.57 -7.98 16.63
C LEU A 29 2.10 -8.39 16.73
N SER A 30 1.82 -9.63 17.11
CA SER A 30 0.44 -10.13 17.24
C SER A 30 -0.34 -9.39 18.32
N ALA A 31 0.31 -8.92 19.37
CA ALA A 31 -0.30 -8.10 20.41
C ALA A 31 -0.48 -6.63 19.97
N ALA A 32 0.37 -6.12 19.09
CA ALA A 32 0.37 -4.72 18.67
C ALA A 32 -0.58 -4.43 17.49
N PHE A 33 -0.86 -5.40 16.62
CA PHE A 33 -1.72 -5.19 15.44
C PHE A 33 -3.19 -4.89 15.77
N PRO A 34 -3.89 -5.61 16.70
CA PRO A 34 -5.29 -5.31 16.98
C PRO A 34 -5.52 -3.86 17.44
N PRO A 35 -4.76 -3.31 18.40
CA PRO A 35 -4.90 -1.92 18.79
C PRO A 35 -4.57 -0.93 17.66
N LEU A 36 -3.59 -1.24 16.80
CA LEU A 36 -3.29 -0.43 15.63
C LEU A 36 -4.51 -0.35 14.68
N ILE A 37 -5.11 -1.49 14.35
CA ILE A 37 -6.28 -1.56 13.46
C ILE A 37 -7.44 -0.76 14.06
N ILE A 38 -7.76 -1.00 15.32
CA ILE A 38 -8.87 -0.33 16.00
C ILE A 38 -8.66 1.18 16.06
N SER A 39 -7.48 1.64 16.47
CA SER A 39 -7.17 3.07 16.55
C SER A 39 -7.14 3.75 15.19
N THR A 40 -6.70 3.05 14.13
CA THR A 40 -6.73 3.57 12.76
C THR A 40 -8.16 3.73 12.25
N LEU A 41 -9.05 2.76 12.51
CA LEU A 41 -10.46 2.85 12.15
C LEU A 41 -11.17 3.99 12.90
N ILE A 42 -10.87 4.16 14.20
CA ILE A 42 -11.38 5.28 15.00
C ILE A 42 -10.88 6.62 14.42
N ALA A 43 -9.59 6.72 14.06
CA ALA A 43 -9.02 7.92 13.46
C ALA A 43 -9.69 8.30 12.13
N VAL A 44 -9.96 7.32 11.26
CA VAL A 44 -10.70 7.52 10.01
C VAL A 44 -12.14 7.99 10.28
N ALA A 45 -12.82 7.39 11.26
CA ALA A 45 -14.17 7.80 11.64
C ALA A 45 -14.20 9.26 12.16
N ILE A 46 -13.26 9.62 13.06
CA ILE A 46 -13.14 10.99 13.58
C ILE A 46 -12.94 11.97 12.42
N MET A 47 -12.02 11.69 11.49
CA MET A 47 -11.75 12.56 10.35
C MET A 47 -12.97 12.70 9.44
N TYR A 48 -13.70 11.62 9.20
CA TYR A 48 -14.96 11.67 8.43
C TYR A 48 -16.00 12.60 9.06
N PHE A 49 -16.22 12.49 10.38
CA PHE A 49 -17.19 13.34 11.07
C PHE A 49 -16.77 14.81 11.14
N VAL A 50 -15.48 15.10 11.24
CA VAL A 50 -14.95 16.47 11.35
C VAL A 50 -14.88 17.16 9.98
N GLU A 51 -14.40 16.48 8.96
CA GLU A 51 -14.22 17.08 7.63
C GLU A 51 -15.49 16.99 6.76
N LYS A 52 -16.47 16.17 7.14
CA LYS A 52 -17.67 15.87 6.34
C LYS A 52 -17.34 15.37 4.92
N LYS A 53 -16.14 14.86 4.73
CA LYS A 53 -15.63 14.32 3.47
C LYS A 53 -14.91 13.00 3.75
N ILE A 54 -14.95 12.07 2.79
CA ILE A 54 -14.25 10.79 2.94
C ILE A 54 -12.74 11.06 2.91
N PRO A 55 -12.01 10.75 4.00
CA PRO A 55 -10.55 10.90 4.04
C PRO A 55 -9.90 9.71 3.29
N TYR A 56 -9.82 9.78 1.97
CA TYR A 56 -9.39 8.65 1.12
C TYR A 56 -8.02 8.09 1.48
N VAL A 57 -7.03 8.94 1.77
CA VAL A 57 -5.66 8.48 2.09
C VAL A 57 -5.63 7.72 3.42
N PRO A 58 -6.16 8.25 4.54
CA PRO A 58 -6.30 7.50 5.79
C PRO A 58 -7.17 6.24 5.65
N LEU A 59 -8.26 6.29 4.89
CA LEU A 59 -9.14 5.14 4.66
C LEU A 59 -8.40 3.98 3.98
N ILE A 60 -7.61 4.27 2.95
CA ILE A 60 -6.81 3.25 2.26
C ILE A 60 -5.74 2.70 3.19
N GLY A 61 -5.06 3.57 3.94
CA GLY A 61 -4.13 3.14 4.98
C GLY A 61 -4.79 2.20 5.98
N ALA A 62 -5.99 2.53 6.45
CA ALA A 62 -6.76 1.70 7.38
C ALA A 62 -7.12 0.33 6.76
N VAL A 63 -7.57 0.30 5.51
CA VAL A 63 -7.89 -0.94 4.79
C VAL A 63 -6.64 -1.81 4.64
N VAL A 64 -5.52 -1.23 4.20
CA VAL A 64 -4.25 -1.94 4.05
C VAL A 64 -3.77 -2.49 5.39
N ILE A 65 -3.73 -1.68 6.44
CA ILE A 65 -3.31 -2.09 7.79
C ILE A 65 -4.24 -3.19 8.34
N SER A 66 -5.56 -3.04 8.19
CA SER A 66 -6.53 -4.03 8.68
C SER A 66 -6.39 -5.37 7.95
N LEU A 67 -6.19 -5.34 6.64
CA LEU A 67 -5.98 -6.54 5.83
C LEU A 67 -4.66 -7.23 6.22
N PHE A 68 -3.56 -6.51 6.27
CA PHE A 68 -2.24 -7.09 6.60
C PHE A 68 -2.13 -7.49 8.07
N GLY A 69 -2.62 -6.65 8.97
CA GLY A 69 -2.67 -6.96 10.39
C GLY A 69 -3.57 -8.18 10.67
N GLY A 70 -4.77 -8.20 10.09
CA GLY A 70 -5.71 -9.31 10.19
C GLY A 70 -5.15 -10.62 9.64
N LEU A 71 -4.55 -10.58 8.46
CA LEU A 71 -3.88 -11.74 7.87
C LEU A 71 -2.69 -12.22 8.71
N THR A 72 -1.90 -11.32 9.28
CA THR A 72 -0.78 -11.67 10.16
C THR A 72 -1.26 -12.37 11.44
N LEU A 73 -2.40 -11.94 11.98
CA LEU A 73 -2.99 -12.55 13.18
C LEU A 73 -3.64 -13.91 12.92
N TYR A 74 -4.29 -14.05 11.75
CA TYR A 74 -5.06 -15.26 11.43
C TYR A 74 -4.16 -16.42 10.99
N PHE A 75 -3.01 -16.13 10.39
CA PHE A 75 -2.19 -17.16 9.77
C PHE A 75 -0.80 -17.29 10.42
N ASN A 76 -0.71 -18.18 11.38
CA ASN A 76 0.57 -18.62 11.95
C ASN A 76 1.30 -19.64 11.04
N ASN A 77 1.05 -19.62 9.71
CA ASN A 77 1.57 -20.60 8.76
C ASN A 77 2.69 -19.98 7.88
N PRO A 78 3.85 -20.66 7.70
CA PRO A 78 4.97 -20.18 6.86
C PRO A 78 4.58 -19.82 5.44
N ILE A 79 3.59 -20.49 4.85
CA ILE A 79 3.05 -20.21 3.50
C ILE A 79 2.63 -18.75 3.36
N PHE A 80 2.14 -18.13 4.43
CA PHE A 80 1.75 -16.72 4.42
C PHE A 80 2.91 -15.76 4.21
N ILE A 81 4.10 -16.11 4.67
CA ILE A 81 5.31 -15.31 4.44
C ILE A 81 5.59 -15.23 2.94
N TYR A 82 5.39 -16.33 2.22
CA TYR A 82 5.60 -16.40 0.76
C TYR A 82 4.50 -15.70 -0.02
N MET A 83 3.26 -15.71 0.48
CA MET A 83 2.11 -15.08 -0.16
C MET A 83 2.02 -13.55 0.09
N LYS A 84 2.67 -13.03 1.13
CA LYS A 84 2.62 -11.59 1.45
C LYS A 84 2.88 -10.70 0.23
N PRO A 85 3.96 -10.88 -0.57
CA PRO A 85 4.19 -10.03 -1.72
C PRO A 85 3.08 -10.13 -2.77
N THR A 86 2.52 -11.31 -3.01
CA THR A 86 1.39 -11.50 -3.93
C THR A 86 0.19 -10.67 -3.49
N ILE A 87 -0.21 -10.80 -2.22
CA ILE A 87 -1.37 -10.11 -1.66
C ILE A 87 -1.17 -8.60 -1.72
N VAL A 88 0.01 -8.10 -1.32
CA VAL A 88 0.35 -6.67 -1.38
C VAL A 88 0.22 -6.13 -2.79
N ASN A 89 0.84 -6.79 -3.75
CA ASN A 89 0.82 -6.35 -5.14
C ASN A 89 -0.61 -6.37 -5.72
N LEU A 90 -1.41 -7.39 -5.42
CA LEU A 90 -2.81 -7.45 -5.86
C LEU A 90 -3.65 -6.33 -5.24
N ILE A 91 -3.42 -5.98 -3.98
CA ILE A 91 -4.09 -4.85 -3.33
C ILE A 91 -3.72 -3.53 -4.01
N PHE A 92 -2.45 -3.28 -4.27
CA PHE A 92 -2.03 -2.07 -5.00
C PHE A 92 -2.63 -2.03 -6.41
N ALA A 93 -2.63 -3.14 -7.14
CA ALA A 93 -3.27 -3.23 -8.43
C ALA A 93 -4.77 -2.90 -8.35
N ALA A 94 -5.49 -3.51 -7.39
CA ALA A 94 -6.91 -3.28 -7.19
C ALA A 94 -7.19 -1.80 -6.84
N ILE A 95 -6.42 -1.20 -5.93
CA ILE A 95 -6.55 0.22 -5.56
C ILE A 95 -6.39 1.10 -6.81
N LEU A 96 -5.37 0.87 -7.64
CA LEU A 96 -5.13 1.67 -8.84
C LEU A 96 -6.25 1.51 -9.88
N LEU A 97 -6.76 0.30 -10.09
CA LEU A 97 -7.84 0.04 -11.05
C LEU A 97 -9.18 0.58 -10.56
N VAL A 98 -9.53 0.32 -9.29
CA VAL A 98 -10.80 0.72 -8.70
C VAL A 98 -10.88 2.24 -8.54
N SER A 99 -9.78 2.90 -8.15
CA SER A 99 -9.76 4.34 -7.93
C SER A 99 -10.17 5.15 -9.17
N LYS A 100 -9.75 4.70 -10.35
CA LYS A 100 -10.13 5.33 -11.61
C LYS A 100 -11.60 5.06 -11.95
N SER A 101 -12.09 3.83 -11.75
CA SER A 101 -13.44 3.42 -12.15
C SER A 101 -14.53 3.95 -11.23
N PHE A 102 -14.30 3.97 -9.91
CA PHE A 102 -15.33 4.32 -8.93
C PHE A 102 -15.24 5.74 -8.39
N PHE A 103 -14.05 6.30 -8.31
CA PHE A 103 -13.86 7.60 -7.66
C PHE A 103 -13.45 8.71 -8.63
N ASN A 104 -13.28 8.41 -9.90
CA ASN A 104 -12.77 9.33 -10.92
C ASN A 104 -11.49 10.07 -10.47
N LYS A 105 -10.74 9.46 -9.56
CA LYS A 105 -9.49 9.98 -8.98
C LYS A 105 -8.35 9.04 -9.31
N ASN A 106 -7.25 9.63 -9.77
CA ASN A 106 -6.05 8.87 -10.05
C ASN A 106 -5.18 8.85 -8.80
N PHE A 107 -5.10 7.68 -8.14
CA PHE A 107 -4.30 7.53 -6.92
C PHE A 107 -2.82 7.77 -7.17
N LEU A 108 -2.29 7.32 -8.29
CA LEU A 108 -0.89 7.52 -8.63
C LEU A 108 -0.55 9.02 -8.75
N LYS A 109 -1.50 9.82 -9.30
CA LYS A 109 -1.37 11.27 -9.36
C LYS A 109 -1.21 11.89 -7.98
N LEU A 110 -1.96 11.44 -6.97
CA LEU A 110 -1.87 11.97 -5.60
C LEU A 110 -0.46 11.84 -5.00
N PHE A 111 0.26 10.79 -5.35
CA PHE A 111 1.62 10.56 -4.83
C PHE A 111 2.71 11.20 -5.69
N LEU A 112 2.53 11.26 -7.01
CA LEU A 112 3.59 11.66 -7.93
C LEU A 112 3.44 13.07 -8.52
N GLN A 113 2.30 13.76 -8.30
CA GLN A 113 2.06 15.11 -8.85
C GLN A 113 3.05 16.19 -8.37
N THR A 114 3.75 15.94 -7.26
CA THR A 114 4.81 16.82 -6.77
C THR A 114 6.14 16.62 -7.50
N ALA A 115 6.37 15.45 -8.09
CA ALA A 115 7.58 15.12 -8.80
C ALA A 115 7.51 15.52 -10.28
N PHE A 116 6.34 15.38 -10.91
CA PHE A 116 6.08 15.78 -12.30
C PHE A 116 4.59 15.96 -12.54
N GLN A 117 4.24 16.75 -13.56
CA GLN A 117 2.85 17.00 -13.93
C GLN A 117 2.56 16.42 -15.31
N LEU A 118 1.47 15.64 -15.40
CA LEU A 118 0.98 15.07 -16.65
C LEU A 118 -0.45 15.54 -16.88
N ASN A 119 -0.88 15.54 -18.14
CA ASN A 119 -2.29 15.68 -18.45
C ASN A 119 -3.11 14.47 -17.97
N GLU A 120 -4.43 14.55 -17.97
CA GLU A 120 -5.30 13.49 -17.42
C GLU A 120 -5.17 12.16 -18.16
N GLU A 121 -4.92 12.21 -19.48
CA GLU A 121 -4.67 11.01 -20.28
C GLU A 121 -3.37 10.31 -19.88
N GLY A 122 -2.29 11.08 -19.69
CA GLY A 122 -1.00 10.58 -19.21
C GLY A 122 -1.10 9.92 -17.85
N TRP A 123 -1.77 10.56 -16.90
CA TRP A 123 -2.04 9.98 -15.58
C TRP A 123 -2.85 8.68 -15.67
N GLY A 124 -3.87 8.65 -16.54
CA GLY A 124 -4.68 7.45 -16.74
C GLY A 124 -3.87 6.27 -17.28
N LYS A 125 -3.00 6.51 -18.27
CA LYS A 125 -2.13 5.49 -18.85
C LYS A 125 -1.07 5.01 -17.86
N LEU A 126 -0.45 5.94 -17.13
CA LEU A 126 0.56 5.61 -16.13
C LEU A 126 -0.05 4.75 -15.00
N ASN A 127 -1.23 5.12 -14.51
CA ASN A 127 -1.95 4.37 -13.49
C ASN A 127 -2.26 2.94 -13.94
N SER A 128 -2.75 2.75 -15.16
CA SER A 128 -3.05 1.42 -15.70
C SER A 128 -1.78 0.57 -15.87
N ARG A 129 -0.68 1.15 -16.35
CA ARG A 129 0.59 0.44 -16.47
C ARG A 129 1.12 -0.03 -15.13
N TRP A 130 1.07 0.81 -14.09
CA TRP A 130 1.46 0.42 -12.75
C TRP A 130 0.54 -0.66 -12.15
N ALA A 131 -0.75 -0.59 -12.39
CA ALA A 131 -1.68 -1.63 -11.95
C ALA A 131 -1.35 -2.99 -12.57
N TYR A 132 -1.14 -3.05 -13.88
CA TYR A 132 -0.72 -4.28 -14.57
C TYR A 132 0.66 -4.77 -14.12
N PHE A 133 1.57 -3.86 -13.82
CA PHE A 133 2.88 -4.22 -13.28
C PHE A 133 2.77 -4.87 -11.90
N PHE A 134 1.92 -4.37 -11.01
CA PHE A 134 1.67 -5.01 -9.73
C PHE A 134 1.04 -6.40 -9.89
N ILE A 135 0.12 -6.58 -10.85
CA ILE A 135 -0.41 -7.91 -11.17
C ILE A 135 0.71 -8.83 -11.65
N PHE A 136 1.57 -8.34 -12.53
CA PHE A 136 2.74 -9.11 -13.00
C PHE A 136 3.66 -9.52 -11.85
N LEU A 137 3.98 -8.61 -10.92
CA LEU A 137 4.80 -8.91 -9.75
C LEU A 137 4.12 -9.94 -8.81
N ALA A 138 2.80 -9.87 -8.66
CA ALA A 138 2.04 -10.85 -7.89
C ALA A 138 2.15 -12.25 -8.51
N LEU A 139 1.91 -12.36 -9.81
CA LEU A 139 2.04 -13.63 -10.55
C LEU A 139 3.48 -14.16 -10.50
N LEU A 140 4.45 -13.29 -10.69
CA LEU A 140 5.86 -13.66 -10.65
C LEU A 140 6.26 -14.21 -9.28
N ASN A 141 5.79 -13.58 -8.19
CA ASN A 141 6.01 -14.10 -6.84
C ASN A 141 5.38 -15.48 -6.66
N GLU A 142 4.14 -15.71 -7.13
CA GLU A 142 3.48 -17.02 -7.06
C GLU A 142 4.27 -18.11 -7.78
N VAL A 143 4.76 -17.81 -8.98
CA VAL A 143 5.58 -18.76 -9.72
C VAL A 143 6.85 -19.08 -8.97
N VAL A 144 7.58 -18.07 -8.50
CA VAL A 144 8.89 -18.27 -7.86
C VAL A 144 8.77 -19.07 -6.56
N TRP A 145 7.87 -18.68 -5.65
CA TRP A 145 7.78 -19.38 -4.36
C TRP A 145 7.20 -20.81 -4.48
N ARG A 146 6.39 -21.09 -5.52
CA ARG A 146 5.83 -22.43 -5.73
C ARG A 146 6.78 -23.37 -6.45
N THR A 147 7.70 -22.85 -7.25
CA THR A 147 8.57 -23.66 -8.13
C THR A 147 10.03 -23.72 -7.67
N GLN A 148 10.46 -22.80 -6.81
CA GLN A 148 11.83 -22.66 -6.40
C GLN A 148 12.00 -22.92 -4.90
N PRO A 149 13.20 -23.40 -4.47
CA PRO A 149 13.54 -23.50 -3.05
C PRO A 149 13.46 -22.14 -2.33
N GLU A 150 13.21 -22.17 -1.02
CA GLU A 150 13.10 -20.97 -0.17
C GLU A 150 14.29 -20.02 -0.33
N ALA A 151 15.52 -20.53 -0.35
CA ALA A 151 16.72 -19.72 -0.53
C ALA A 151 16.71 -18.94 -1.86
N THR A 152 16.21 -19.55 -2.94
CA THR A 152 16.06 -18.90 -4.25
C THR A 152 15.00 -17.83 -4.20
N TRP A 153 13.86 -18.08 -3.54
CA TRP A 153 12.80 -17.09 -3.37
C TRP A 153 13.27 -15.86 -2.55
N VAL A 154 14.02 -16.08 -1.45
CA VAL A 154 14.60 -14.99 -0.66
C VAL A 154 15.55 -14.14 -1.50
N ASN A 155 16.46 -14.78 -2.25
CA ASN A 155 17.38 -14.08 -3.15
C ASN A 155 16.62 -13.31 -4.25
N PHE A 156 15.60 -13.92 -4.84
CA PHE A 156 14.77 -13.27 -5.84
C PHE A 156 14.05 -12.04 -5.27
N LYS A 157 13.51 -12.13 -4.06
CA LYS A 157 12.85 -11.00 -3.40
C LYS A 157 13.79 -9.81 -3.19
N VAL A 158 15.04 -10.07 -2.83
CA VAL A 158 16.03 -9.02 -2.55
C VAL A 158 16.67 -8.51 -3.85
N TRP A 159 17.14 -9.41 -4.70
CA TRP A 159 17.98 -9.08 -5.84
C TRP A 159 17.23 -9.09 -7.18
N GLY A 160 16.09 -9.73 -7.27
CA GLY A 160 15.29 -9.81 -8.50
C GLY A 160 14.24 -8.73 -8.59
N MET A 161 13.43 -8.54 -7.54
CA MET A 161 12.29 -7.60 -7.55
C MET A 161 12.73 -6.15 -7.74
N LEU A 162 13.85 -5.74 -7.13
CA LEU A 162 14.34 -4.36 -7.18
C LEU A 162 14.80 -3.96 -8.59
N PRO A 163 15.66 -4.72 -9.30
CA PRO A 163 16.00 -4.42 -10.68
C PRO A 163 14.79 -4.40 -11.62
N ILE A 164 13.87 -5.37 -11.48
CA ILE A 164 12.64 -5.43 -12.28
C ILE A 164 11.84 -4.13 -12.11
N THR A 165 11.69 -3.64 -10.88
CA THR A 165 10.96 -2.40 -10.59
C THR A 165 11.67 -1.18 -11.14
N ILE A 166 13.01 -1.11 -11.04
CA ILE A 166 13.81 -0.01 -11.60
C ILE A 166 13.68 0.03 -13.12
N ILE A 167 13.84 -1.12 -13.79
CA ILE A 167 13.70 -1.23 -15.25
C ILE A 167 12.29 -0.80 -15.67
N PHE A 168 11.26 -1.32 -15.02
CA PHE A 168 9.88 -0.92 -15.32
C PHE A 168 9.66 0.58 -15.12
N THR A 169 10.19 1.16 -14.05
CA THR A 169 10.09 2.61 -13.77
C THR A 169 10.78 3.42 -14.88
N ALA A 170 11.98 3.02 -15.30
CA ALA A 170 12.70 3.66 -16.39
C ALA A 170 11.92 3.58 -17.72
N MET A 171 11.24 2.47 -17.98
CA MET A 171 10.37 2.31 -19.17
C MET A 171 9.15 3.24 -19.18
N GLN A 172 8.82 3.91 -18.06
CA GLN A 172 7.75 4.92 -18.04
C GLN A 172 8.22 6.30 -18.52
N LEU A 173 9.53 6.57 -18.59
CA LEU A 173 10.05 7.88 -18.99
C LEU A 173 9.54 8.36 -20.37
N PRO A 174 9.47 7.53 -21.42
CA PRO A 174 8.91 7.98 -22.71
C PRO A 174 7.43 8.40 -22.60
N LEU A 175 6.64 7.68 -21.78
CA LEU A 175 5.25 8.04 -21.53
C LEU A 175 5.17 9.36 -20.77
N ILE A 176 5.96 9.52 -19.71
CA ILE A 176 6.00 10.74 -18.90
C ILE A 176 6.38 11.93 -19.80
N ASN A 177 7.44 11.80 -20.59
CA ASN A 177 7.90 12.87 -21.48
C ASN A 177 6.85 13.24 -22.53
N ARG A 178 6.08 12.27 -23.03
CA ARG A 178 5.04 12.49 -24.04
C ARG A 178 3.82 13.24 -23.50
N TYR A 179 3.46 13.03 -22.23
CA TYR A 179 2.24 13.57 -21.61
C TYR A 179 2.52 14.63 -20.55
N LYS A 180 3.77 15.08 -20.42
CA LYS A 180 4.18 16.15 -19.52
C LYS A 180 3.51 17.48 -19.92
N LEU A 181 3.05 18.24 -18.92
CA LEU A 181 2.50 19.58 -19.05
C LEU A 181 3.61 20.61 -19.09
#